data_2cedac8f578dd5a279a64216d6aca67c
#
_entry.id   2cedac8f578dd5a279a64216d6aca67c
#
_cell.length_a   1.000
_cell.length_b   1.000
_cell.length_c   1.000
_cell.angle_alpha   90.00
_cell.angle_beta   90.00
_cell.angle_gamma   90.00
#
_symmetry.space_group_name_H-M   'P 1'
#
loop_
_entity.id
_entity.type
_entity.pdbx_description
1 polymer ?
#
loop_
_entity_poly.entity_id
_entity_poly.type
_entity_poly.pdbx_seq_one_letter_code
_entity_poly.pdbx_strand_id
1 'polypeptide(L)'
;ELWLSKVQAGNLYVNRAITGAIVQRQPFGGWKKSTVGSGTKAGGPSYLIALSDWEPAQATATATTQSVTVRETLATIENSELGKRDDFAFIKRGVSSDAHAWDTEFGFGHDPSKLGVERNILRYVPTQVLVRADESASAAETLRVVLAGLAANAPVALSVGKDLPVDVRGVLENKGIKYEVKSDAQFREYLASNAKTPVRALAGTPLEGTRIRYIGNDEKSIYSALGGRPDVAVYFAPVTEAGRIEMLPFLREQAVSITAHRFGNPNRFSERVISSR
;
A
#
# COMPACT_ATOMS: atom_id res chain seq x y z
N GLU A 1 3.78 -16.52 16.95
CA GLU A 1 2.79 -16.11 15.93
C GLU A 1 2.01 -14.87 16.39
N LEU A 2 1.30 -14.93 17.52
CA LEU A 2 0.46 -13.83 18.00
C LEU A 2 1.20 -12.49 18.10
N TRP A 3 2.41 -12.48 18.65
CA TRP A 3 3.24 -11.28 18.75
C TRP A 3 3.56 -10.68 17.37
N LEU A 4 4.01 -11.52 16.43
CA LEU A 4 4.33 -11.09 15.05
C LEU A 4 3.10 -10.55 14.29
N SER A 5 1.90 -11.02 14.62
CA SER A 5 0.65 -10.55 13.99
C SER A 5 0.12 -9.24 14.59
N LYS A 6 0.52 -8.89 15.82
CA LYS A 6 -0.03 -7.75 16.55
C LYS A 6 0.92 -6.57 16.67
N VAL A 7 2.24 -6.82 16.65
CA VAL A 7 3.21 -5.73 16.85
C VAL A 7 3.26 -4.81 15.65
N GLN A 8 3.07 -3.52 15.92
CA GLN A 8 3.08 -2.46 14.92
C GLN A 8 4.37 -1.64 15.00
N ALA A 9 5.47 -2.25 14.55
CA ALA A 9 6.77 -1.62 14.42
C ALA A 9 7.43 -2.03 13.09
N GLY A 10 8.26 -1.17 12.54
CA GLY A 10 8.92 -1.41 11.27
C GLY A 10 10.03 -2.46 11.36
N ASN A 11 10.76 -2.52 12.48
CA ASN A 11 11.80 -3.52 12.72
C ASN A 11 11.46 -4.32 13.98
N LEU A 12 11.48 -5.63 13.86
CA LEU A 12 11.23 -6.59 14.94
C LEU A 12 12.46 -7.46 15.16
N TYR A 13 12.83 -7.62 16.43
CA TYR A 13 13.98 -8.41 16.82
C TYR A 13 13.55 -9.50 17.81
N VAL A 14 13.88 -10.76 17.50
CA VAL A 14 13.50 -11.92 18.29
C VAL A 14 14.77 -12.65 18.74
N ASN A 15 14.91 -12.87 20.04
CA ASN A 15 16.07 -13.51 20.68
C ASN A 15 17.41 -12.80 20.37
N ARG A 16 17.40 -11.48 20.24
CA ARG A 16 18.59 -10.66 19.99
C ARG A 16 18.40 -9.22 20.46
N ALA A 17 19.50 -8.50 20.60
CA ALA A 17 19.47 -7.06 20.87
C ALA A 17 18.92 -6.27 19.65
N ILE A 18 18.38 -5.09 19.93
CA ILE A 18 17.77 -4.20 18.91
C ILE A 18 18.78 -3.31 18.18
N THR A 19 20.07 -3.65 18.24
CA THR A 19 21.18 -2.89 17.66
C THR A 19 21.74 -3.59 16.43
N GLY A 20 22.39 -2.82 15.53
CA GLY A 20 23.17 -3.37 14.43
C GLY A 20 22.34 -3.80 13.22
N ALA A 21 21.55 -2.87 12.65
CA ALA A 21 20.95 -3.11 11.35
C ALA A 21 22.04 -3.20 10.26
N ILE A 22 21.94 -4.23 9.41
CA ILE A 22 22.87 -4.48 8.30
C ILE A 22 22.07 -4.44 6.99
N VAL A 23 22.60 -3.74 5.99
CA VAL A 23 22.02 -3.65 4.65
C VAL A 23 21.71 -5.05 4.10
N GLN A 24 20.56 -5.21 3.47
CA GLN A 24 19.99 -6.47 2.96
C GLN A 24 19.61 -7.51 4.01
N ARG A 25 20.11 -7.43 5.24
CA ARG A 25 19.66 -8.30 6.33
C ARG A 25 18.51 -7.69 7.11
N GLN A 26 18.71 -6.45 7.60
CA GLN A 26 17.69 -5.72 8.36
C GLN A 26 17.44 -4.35 7.70
N PRO A 27 16.70 -4.28 6.61
CA PRO A 27 16.29 -2.99 6.07
C PRO A 27 15.65 -2.14 7.17
N PHE A 28 16.17 -0.93 7.38
CA PHE A 28 15.88 -0.14 8.57
C PHE A 28 14.91 0.99 8.30
N GLY A 29 13.85 1.07 9.08
CA GLY A 29 12.85 2.14 9.01
C GLY A 29 11.69 1.87 9.95
N GLY A 30 11.25 2.92 10.64
CA GLY A 30 10.16 2.85 11.61
C GLY A 30 8.76 2.89 10.99
N TRP A 31 7.77 2.76 11.85
CA TRP A 31 6.36 3.03 11.57
C TRP A 31 5.85 4.15 12.48
N LYS A 32 4.66 4.71 12.17
CA LYS A 32 3.99 5.73 12.97
C LYS A 32 4.91 6.94 13.24
N LYS A 33 5.06 7.36 14.49
CA LYS A 33 5.86 8.52 14.88
C LYS A 33 7.38 8.35 14.73
N SER A 34 7.86 7.17 14.42
CA SER A 34 9.28 6.90 14.14
C SER A 34 9.62 6.91 12.65
N THR A 35 8.75 7.48 11.82
CA THR A 35 8.98 7.66 10.39
C THR A 35 8.34 8.95 9.90
N VAL A 36 8.84 9.46 8.78
CA VAL A 36 8.29 10.60 8.05
C VAL A 36 8.04 10.17 6.59
N GLY A 37 6.97 10.66 5.99
CA GLY A 37 6.63 10.35 4.60
C GLY A 37 6.28 8.88 4.38
N SER A 38 6.71 8.32 3.26
CA SER A 38 6.37 6.97 2.80
C SER A 38 6.82 5.85 3.74
N GLY A 39 7.83 6.11 4.58
CA GLY A 39 8.35 5.13 5.52
C GLY A 39 9.04 3.94 4.86
N THR A 40 9.61 4.12 3.66
CA THR A 40 10.44 3.10 3.00
C THR A 40 11.68 2.79 3.81
N LYS A 41 12.15 1.55 3.75
CA LYS A 41 13.27 1.09 4.57
C LYS A 41 14.60 1.34 3.90
N ALA A 42 15.51 2.03 4.59
CA ALA A 42 16.90 2.17 4.14
C ALA A 42 17.54 0.77 3.96
N GLY A 43 18.17 0.57 2.81
CA GLY A 43 18.72 -0.73 2.41
C GLY A 43 17.68 -1.77 1.99
N GLY A 44 16.41 -1.38 1.87
CA GLY A 44 15.33 -2.20 1.34
C GLY A 44 15.08 -1.98 -0.15
N PRO A 45 14.32 -2.89 -0.80
CA PRO A 45 14.11 -2.86 -2.25
C PRO A 45 13.28 -1.67 -2.74
N SER A 46 12.51 -1.02 -1.86
CA SER A 46 11.66 0.12 -2.21
C SER A 46 12.28 1.47 -1.85
N TYR A 47 13.52 1.50 -1.35
CA TYR A 47 14.12 2.75 -0.86
C TYR A 47 14.26 3.85 -1.92
N LEU A 48 14.64 3.48 -3.13
CA LEU A 48 14.82 4.43 -4.22
C LEU A 48 13.51 4.91 -4.85
N ILE A 49 12.41 4.21 -4.62
CA ILE A 49 11.12 4.56 -5.24
C ILE A 49 10.65 5.95 -4.84
N ALA A 50 10.82 6.33 -3.57
CA ALA A 50 10.47 7.66 -3.08
C ALA A 50 11.40 8.80 -3.55
N LEU A 51 12.52 8.45 -4.18
CA LEU A 51 13.53 9.37 -4.71
C LEU A 51 13.52 9.41 -6.24
N SER A 52 12.52 8.82 -6.88
CA SER A 52 12.43 8.67 -8.34
C SER A 52 11.13 9.31 -8.83
N ASP A 53 11.21 9.93 -9.99
CA ASP A 53 10.05 10.32 -10.77
C ASP A 53 9.56 9.12 -11.58
N TRP A 54 8.23 9.00 -11.72
CA TRP A 54 7.59 7.87 -12.36
C TRP A 54 6.79 8.32 -13.56
N GLU A 55 7.04 7.69 -14.69
CA GLU A 55 6.21 7.84 -15.88
C GLU A 55 5.32 6.61 -16.07
N PRO A 56 4.04 6.80 -16.42
CA PRO A 56 3.16 5.68 -16.74
C PRO A 56 3.72 4.86 -17.90
N ALA A 57 3.82 3.56 -17.71
CA ALA A 57 4.21 2.62 -18.76
C ALA A 57 3.24 1.45 -18.78
N GLN A 58 3.02 0.88 -19.97
CA GLN A 58 2.17 -0.29 -20.14
C GLN A 58 2.79 -1.50 -19.43
N ALA A 59 2.01 -2.19 -18.63
CA ALA A 59 2.47 -3.41 -17.96
C ALA A 59 2.57 -4.58 -18.97
N THR A 60 3.66 -5.31 -18.87
CA THR A 60 3.92 -6.51 -19.70
C THR A 60 3.70 -7.82 -18.94
N ALA A 61 3.53 -7.76 -17.61
CA ALA A 61 3.36 -8.95 -16.78
C ALA A 61 2.04 -9.67 -17.07
N THR A 62 2.11 -10.96 -17.23
CA THR A 62 0.95 -11.84 -17.29
C THR A 62 0.80 -12.52 -15.93
N ALA A 63 -0.29 -12.21 -15.23
CA ALA A 63 -0.57 -12.84 -13.95
C ALA A 63 -1.22 -14.20 -14.14
N THR A 64 -0.86 -15.11 -13.27
CA THR A 64 -1.43 -16.46 -13.24
C THR A 64 -2.60 -16.57 -12.27
N THR A 65 -2.56 -15.84 -11.14
CA THR A 65 -3.57 -16.01 -10.08
C THR A 65 -3.97 -14.65 -9.48
N GLN A 66 -5.24 -14.31 -9.57
CA GLN A 66 -5.83 -13.16 -8.90
C GLN A 66 -6.67 -13.62 -7.71
N SER A 67 -6.78 -12.80 -6.67
CA SER A 67 -7.69 -13.07 -5.57
C SER A 67 -9.14 -13.16 -6.06
N VAL A 68 -9.98 -13.94 -5.36
CA VAL A 68 -11.40 -14.10 -5.71
C VAL A 68 -12.09 -12.73 -5.78
N THR A 69 -11.84 -11.88 -4.78
CA THR A 69 -12.40 -10.53 -4.70
C THR A 69 -12.06 -9.69 -5.92
N VAL A 70 -10.81 -9.73 -6.37
CA VAL A 70 -10.36 -8.97 -7.56
C VAL A 70 -10.99 -9.50 -8.82
N ARG A 71 -11.07 -10.83 -9.02
CA ARG A 71 -11.73 -11.44 -10.19
C ARG A 71 -13.21 -11.08 -10.30
N GLU A 72 -13.96 -11.18 -9.19
CA GLU A 72 -15.37 -10.81 -9.15
C GLU A 72 -15.59 -9.34 -9.46
N THR A 73 -14.71 -8.48 -8.93
CA THR A 73 -14.76 -7.04 -9.19
C THR A 73 -14.51 -6.74 -10.65
N LEU A 74 -13.49 -7.35 -11.26
CA LEU A 74 -13.21 -7.20 -12.68
C LEU A 74 -14.39 -7.67 -13.55
N ALA A 75 -14.99 -8.81 -13.24
CA ALA A 75 -16.14 -9.32 -13.97
C ALA A 75 -17.35 -8.35 -13.89
N THR A 76 -17.55 -7.72 -12.74
CA THR A 76 -18.60 -6.70 -12.57
C THR A 76 -18.31 -5.46 -13.43
N ILE A 77 -17.05 -4.99 -13.46
CA ILE A 77 -16.64 -3.85 -14.30
C ILE A 77 -16.80 -4.20 -15.80
N GLU A 78 -16.38 -5.40 -16.22
CA GLU A 78 -16.46 -5.85 -17.60
C GLU A 78 -17.90 -5.84 -18.14
N ASN A 79 -18.88 -6.12 -17.29
CA ASN A 79 -20.30 -6.09 -17.62
C ASN A 79 -20.95 -4.70 -17.50
N SER A 80 -20.20 -3.65 -17.12
CA SER A 80 -20.66 -2.28 -17.02
C SER A 80 -20.36 -1.45 -18.27
N GLU A 81 -20.86 -0.20 -18.34
CA GLU A 81 -20.49 0.73 -19.41
C GLU A 81 -18.99 1.04 -19.44
N LEU A 82 -18.32 1.02 -18.28
CA LEU A 82 -16.87 1.19 -18.21
C LEU A 82 -16.12 0.03 -18.89
N GLY A 83 -16.66 -1.19 -18.82
CA GLY A 83 -16.08 -2.37 -19.45
C GLY A 83 -16.05 -2.32 -20.99
N LYS A 84 -16.89 -1.47 -21.59
CA LYS A 84 -16.96 -1.25 -23.05
C LYS A 84 -15.96 -0.21 -23.57
N ARG A 85 -15.18 0.43 -22.67
CA ARG A 85 -14.26 1.52 -22.99
C ARG A 85 -12.82 0.99 -23.05
N ASP A 86 -11.97 1.70 -23.79
CA ASP A 86 -10.54 1.40 -23.87
C ASP A 86 -9.85 1.42 -22.49
N ASP A 87 -10.37 2.22 -21.56
CA ASP A 87 -9.93 2.30 -20.15
C ASP A 87 -9.94 0.92 -19.44
N PHE A 88 -10.84 0.00 -19.87
CA PHE A 88 -10.92 -1.32 -19.25
C PHE A 88 -9.67 -2.17 -19.52
N ALA A 89 -9.07 -2.04 -20.70
CA ALA A 89 -7.82 -2.72 -21.01
C ALA A 89 -6.68 -2.27 -20.07
N PHE A 90 -6.62 -0.97 -19.76
CA PHE A 90 -5.69 -0.40 -18.77
C PHE A 90 -5.91 -1.03 -17.38
N ILE A 91 -7.16 -1.10 -16.91
CA ILE A 91 -7.48 -1.72 -15.62
C ILE A 91 -7.07 -3.20 -15.59
N LYS A 92 -7.40 -3.95 -16.63
CA LYS A 92 -7.06 -5.41 -16.73
C LYS A 92 -5.56 -5.66 -16.68
N ARG A 93 -4.75 -4.87 -17.42
CA ARG A 93 -3.29 -4.99 -17.37
C ARG A 93 -2.73 -4.66 -16.00
N GLY A 94 -3.23 -3.59 -15.37
CA GLY A 94 -2.85 -3.21 -14.02
C GLY A 94 -3.13 -4.30 -12.99
N VAL A 95 -4.33 -4.87 -13.00
CA VAL A 95 -4.71 -5.97 -12.11
C VAL A 95 -3.87 -7.24 -12.35
N SER A 96 -3.54 -7.53 -13.61
CA SER A 96 -2.62 -8.61 -13.93
C SER A 96 -1.23 -8.38 -13.33
N SER A 97 -0.73 -7.15 -13.43
CA SER A 97 0.55 -6.75 -12.85
C SER A 97 0.52 -6.79 -11.31
N ASP A 98 -0.60 -6.41 -10.67
CA ASP A 98 -0.77 -6.52 -9.22
C ASP A 98 -0.65 -7.97 -8.76
N ALA A 99 -1.34 -8.90 -9.42
CA ALA A 99 -1.27 -10.30 -9.08
C ALA A 99 0.14 -10.86 -9.25
N HIS A 100 0.85 -10.47 -10.31
CA HIS A 100 2.26 -10.83 -10.48
C HIS A 100 3.14 -10.30 -9.34
N ALA A 101 2.99 -9.02 -8.97
CA ALA A 101 3.75 -8.42 -7.89
C ALA A 101 3.44 -9.11 -6.53
N TRP A 102 2.19 -9.50 -6.32
CA TRP A 102 1.81 -10.26 -5.13
C TRP A 102 2.47 -11.65 -5.10
N ASP A 103 2.41 -12.38 -6.19
CA ASP A 103 2.94 -13.76 -6.29
C ASP A 103 4.47 -13.81 -6.26
N THR A 104 5.14 -12.75 -6.71
CA THR A 104 6.61 -12.73 -6.81
C THR A 104 7.30 -11.97 -5.68
N GLU A 105 6.61 -11.02 -5.03
CA GLU A 105 7.22 -10.18 -3.98
C GLU A 105 6.34 -10.02 -2.74
N PHE A 106 5.14 -9.45 -2.87
CA PHE A 106 4.41 -8.92 -1.70
C PHE A 106 3.74 -9.99 -0.84
N GLY A 107 3.39 -11.13 -1.43
CA GLY A 107 2.60 -12.20 -0.77
C GLY A 107 3.38 -13.07 0.21
N PHE A 108 4.70 -12.89 0.35
CA PHE A 108 5.53 -13.71 1.24
C PHE A 108 6.72 -12.94 1.82
N GLY A 109 7.39 -13.54 2.80
CA GLY A 109 8.61 -12.98 3.37
C GLY A 109 9.84 -13.31 2.54
N HIS A 110 10.79 -12.39 2.49
CA HIS A 110 12.07 -12.55 1.79
C HIS A 110 13.21 -12.59 2.78
N ASP A 111 14.03 -13.65 2.73
CA ASP A 111 15.28 -13.74 3.48
C ASP A 111 16.47 -13.92 2.53
N PRO A 112 17.00 -12.83 1.95
CA PRO A 112 18.10 -12.91 0.99
C PRO A 112 19.41 -13.40 1.63
N SER A 113 19.52 -13.31 2.95
CA SER A 113 20.74 -13.70 3.66
C SER A 113 20.91 -15.21 3.86
N LYS A 114 19.82 -15.96 4.02
CA LYS A 114 19.76 -17.42 4.17
C LYS A 114 20.83 -18.01 5.12
N LEU A 115 21.06 -17.32 6.26
CA LEU A 115 22.20 -17.64 7.13
C LEU A 115 22.01 -18.88 8.01
N GLY A 116 20.88 -19.51 8.08
CA GLY A 116 20.62 -20.70 8.90
C GLY A 116 20.60 -20.45 10.43
N VAL A 117 21.57 -19.74 10.97
CA VAL A 117 21.65 -19.35 12.40
C VAL A 117 20.90 -18.05 12.72
N GLU A 118 20.57 -17.29 11.70
CA GLU A 118 19.82 -16.05 11.77
C GLU A 118 18.86 -15.97 10.58
N ARG A 119 17.64 -15.55 10.84
CA ARG A 119 16.65 -15.26 9.78
C ARG A 119 16.39 -13.77 9.73
N ASN A 120 16.49 -13.19 8.53
CA ASN A 120 16.32 -11.77 8.30
C ASN A 120 15.26 -11.58 7.23
N ILE A 121 14.01 -11.48 7.67
CA ILE A 121 12.84 -11.54 6.81
C ILE A 121 12.29 -10.13 6.58
N LEU A 122 12.30 -9.67 5.34
CA LEU A 122 11.49 -8.53 4.91
C LEU A 122 10.13 -9.04 4.47
N ARG A 123 9.06 -8.46 5.00
CA ARG A 123 7.68 -8.74 4.59
C ARG A 123 6.87 -7.48 4.42
N TYR A 124 5.76 -7.60 3.73
CA TYR A 124 4.81 -6.53 3.48
C TYR A 124 3.53 -6.77 4.29
N VAL A 125 3.06 -5.73 4.96
CA VAL A 125 1.87 -5.78 5.82
C VAL A 125 0.84 -4.80 5.29
N PRO A 126 -0.40 -5.24 4.97
CA PRO A 126 -1.45 -4.35 4.53
C PRO A 126 -1.71 -3.21 5.52
N THR A 127 -1.95 -2.02 5.00
CA THR A 127 -2.27 -0.84 5.80
C THR A 127 -3.42 -0.07 5.20
N GLN A 128 -4.18 0.62 6.03
CA GLN A 128 -5.27 1.47 5.58
C GLN A 128 -4.73 2.66 4.77
N VAL A 129 -5.40 2.95 3.66
CA VAL A 129 -5.10 4.09 2.78
C VAL A 129 -6.37 4.86 2.48
N LEU A 130 -6.28 6.17 2.53
CA LEU A 130 -7.28 7.06 1.94
C LEU A 130 -6.90 7.28 0.47
N VAL A 131 -7.71 6.78 -0.44
CA VAL A 131 -7.61 7.12 -1.85
C VAL A 131 -8.39 8.42 -2.08
N ARG A 132 -7.70 9.45 -2.55
CA ARG A 132 -8.31 10.71 -2.98
C ARG A 132 -8.21 10.85 -4.49
N ALA A 133 -9.34 10.80 -5.17
CA ALA A 133 -9.46 11.18 -6.57
C ALA A 133 -10.01 12.62 -6.64
N ASP A 134 -9.25 13.55 -7.17
CA ASP A 134 -9.68 14.95 -7.31
C ASP A 134 -10.73 15.12 -8.43
N GLU A 135 -11.18 16.36 -8.68
CA GLU A 135 -12.17 16.65 -9.69
C GLU A 135 -11.68 16.36 -11.13
N SER A 136 -10.37 16.27 -11.36
CA SER A 136 -9.77 15.95 -12.66
C SER A 136 -9.63 14.44 -12.90
N ALA A 137 -9.60 13.63 -11.85
CA ALA A 137 -9.37 12.19 -11.92
C ALA A 137 -10.46 11.46 -12.74
N SER A 138 -10.03 10.49 -13.53
CA SER A 138 -10.95 9.62 -14.26
C SER A 138 -11.50 8.49 -13.37
N ALA A 139 -12.64 7.93 -13.74
CA ALA A 139 -13.20 6.76 -13.07
C ALA A 139 -12.29 5.53 -13.22
N ALA A 140 -11.61 5.40 -14.35
CA ALA A 140 -10.69 4.30 -14.62
C ALA A 140 -9.47 4.34 -13.70
N GLU A 141 -8.83 5.51 -13.53
CA GLU A 141 -7.73 5.70 -12.59
C GLU A 141 -8.17 5.43 -11.16
N THR A 142 -9.34 5.93 -10.77
CA THR A 142 -9.90 5.69 -9.43
C THR A 142 -10.08 4.20 -9.17
N LEU A 143 -10.70 3.47 -10.10
CA LEU A 143 -10.88 2.02 -9.98
C LEU A 143 -9.55 1.26 -10.01
N ARG A 144 -8.62 1.67 -10.86
CA ARG A 144 -7.27 1.04 -10.93
C ARG A 144 -6.59 1.07 -9.55
N VAL A 145 -6.62 2.21 -8.88
CA VAL A 145 -6.01 2.39 -7.55
C VAL A 145 -6.77 1.59 -6.48
N VAL A 146 -8.08 1.63 -6.50
CA VAL A 146 -8.91 0.84 -5.56
C VAL A 146 -8.63 -0.65 -5.71
N LEU A 147 -8.52 -1.16 -6.94
CA LEU A 147 -8.22 -2.56 -7.22
C LEU A 147 -6.83 -2.97 -6.74
N ALA A 148 -5.83 -2.08 -6.83
CA ALA A 148 -4.52 -2.32 -6.24
C ALA A 148 -4.59 -2.48 -4.71
N GLY A 149 -5.41 -1.64 -4.04
CA GLY A 149 -5.66 -1.77 -2.61
C GLY A 149 -6.34 -3.10 -2.24
N LEU A 150 -7.33 -3.53 -3.02
CA LEU A 150 -7.99 -4.84 -2.84
C LEU A 150 -7.02 -6.01 -3.07
N ALA A 151 -6.18 -5.93 -4.10
CA ALA A 151 -5.15 -6.92 -4.38
C ALA A 151 -4.11 -7.03 -3.25
N ALA A 152 -3.80 -5.90 -2.60
CA ALA A 152 -2.95 -5.84 -1.41
C ALA A 152 -3.65 -6.31 -0.12
N ASN A 153 -4.91 -6.70 -0.16
CA ASN A 153 -5.75 -7.00 1.01
C ASN A 153 -5.80 -5.85 2.03
N ALA A 154 -5.69 -4.61 1.55
CA ALA A 154 -5.66 -3.42 2.39
C ALA A 154 -7.06 -2.82 2.58
N PRO A 155 -7.38 -2.28 3.77
CA PRO A 155 -8.56 -1.45 3.95
C PRO A 155 -8.44 -0.16 3.13
N VAL A 156 -9.43 0.10 2.26
CA VAL A 156 -9.49 1.29 1.41
C VAL A 156 -10.63 2.18 1.86
N ALA A 157 -10.34 3.46 2.10
CA ALA A 157 -11.33 4.52 2.19
C ALA A 157 -11.20 5.39 0.93
N LEU A 158 -12.33 5.85 0.36
CA LEU A 158 -12.32 6.58 -0.90
C LEU A 158 -13.01 7.94 -0.74
N SER A 159 -12.33 8.99 -1.20
CA SER A 159 -12.88 10.35 -1.36
C SER A 159 -12.74 10.77 -2.81
N VAL A 160 -13.82 11.22 -3.42
CA VAL A 160 -13.85 11.62 -4.83
C VAL A 160 -14.27 13.09 -4.98
N GLY A 161 -13.67 13.80 -5.92
CA GLY A 161 -13.94 15.21 -6.20
C GLY A 161 -15.29 15.45 -6.88
N LYS A 162 -15.74 14.47 -7.65
CA LYS A 162 -17.03 14.46 -8.34
C LYS A 162 -17.70 13.10 -8.19
N ASP A 163 -19.01 13.04 -8.34
CA ASP A 163 -19.74 11.78 -8.23
C ASP A 163 -19.30 10.78 -9.30
N LEU A 164 -19.26 9.53 -8.90
CA LEU A 164 -18.86 8.43 -9.77
C LEU A 164 -20.05 7.94 -10.61
N PRO A 165 -19.81 7.39 -11.80
CA PRO A 165 -20.84 6.70 -12.58
C PRO A 165 -21.58 5.65 -11.75
N VAL A 166 -22.88 5.44 -12.03
CA VAL A 166 -23.75 4.55 -11.25
C VAL A 166 -23.22 3.12 -11.19
N ASP A 167 -22.71 2.62 -12.29
CA ASP A 167 -22.10 1.28 -12.40
C ASP A 167 -20.84 1.16 -11.54
N VAL A 168 -19.99 2.18 -11.50
CA VAL A 168 -18.81 2.23 -10.64
C VAL A 168 -19.20 2.23 -9.16
N ARG A 169 -20.22 3.02 -8.81
CA ARG A 169 -20.75 3.03 -7.43
C ARG A 169 -21.22 1.65 -7.00
N GLY A 170 -21.98 0.97 -7.86
CA GLY A 170 -22.45 -0.39 -7.59
C GLY A 170 -21.31 -1.39 -7.34
N VAL A 171 -20.20 -1.28 -8.08
CA VAL A 171 -19.00 -2.09 -7.83
C VAL A 171 -18.42 -1.83 -6.45
N LEU A 172 -18.26 -0.57 -6.06
CA LEU A 172 -17.68 -0.18 -4.77
C LEU A 172 -18.55 -0.64 -3.59
N GLU A 173 -19.86 -0.41 -3.68
CA GLU A 173 -20.84 -0.79 -2.66
C GLU A 173 -20.88 -2.31 -2.44
N ASN A 174 -20.87 -3.09 -3.51
CA ASN A 174 -20.85 -4.55 -3.45
C ASN A 174 -19.58 -5.11 -2.76
N LYS A 175 -18.51 -4.34 -2.74
CA LYS A 175 -17.27 -4.69 -2.03
C LYS A 175 -17.15 -4.02 -0.66
N GLY A 176 -18.19 -3.34 -0.19
CA GLY A 176 -18.19 -2.67 1.10
C GLY A 176 -17.26 -1.47 1.18
N ILE A 177 -16.82 -0.92 0.03
CA ILE A 177 -15.96 0.25 -0.03
C ILE A 177 -16.85 1.48 0.12
N LYS A 178 -16.70 2.14 1.26
CA LYS A 178 -17.38 3.40 1.53
C LYS A 178 -16.62 4.53 0.82
N TYR A 179 -17.37 5.39 0.16
CA TYR A 179 -16.81 6.60 -0.43
C TYR A 179 -17.63 7.83 -0.06
N GLU A 180 -17.02 8.99 -0.14
CA GLU A 180 -17.71 10.27 0.00
C GLU A 180 -17.32 11.20 -1.14
N VAL A 181 -18.26 12.04 -1.56
CA VAL A 181 -18.02 13.10 -2.53
C VAL A 181 -17.66 14.38 -1.79
N LYS A 182 -16.49 14.91 -2.06
CA LYS A 182 -16.01 16.21 -1.57
C LYS A 182 -15.34 16.95 -2.72
N SER A 183 -15.73 18.20 -2.97
CA SER A 183 -14.96 19.04 -3.90
C SER A 183 -13.49 19.17 -3.45
N ASP A 184 -12.63 19.60 -4.35
CA ASP A 184 -11.20 19.78 -4.00
C ASP A 184 -11.03 20.84 -2.92
N ALA A 185 -11.86 21.89 -2.93
CA ALA A 185 -11.88 22.90 -1.87
C ALA A 185 -12.27 22.31 -0.51
N GLN A 186 -13.35 21.53 -0.45
CA GLN A 186 -13.79 20.84 0.76
C GLN A 186 -12.76 19.85 1.29
N PHE A 187 -12.06 19.16 0.40
CA PHE A 187 -11.01 18.22 0.82
C PHE A 187 -9.80 18.96 1.41
N ARG A 188 -9.36 20.07 0.81
CA ARG A 188 -8.30 20.91 1.38
C ARG A 188 -8.69 21.51 2.73
N GLU A 189 -9.92 22.00 2.89
CA GLU A 189 -10.45 22.47 4.16
C GLU A 189 -10.45 21.36 5.22
N TYR A 190 -10.86 20.14 4.84
CA TYR A 190 -10.80 18.97 5.71
C TYR A 190 -9.37 18.67 6.17
N LEU A 191 -8.36 18.71 5.29
CA LEU A 191 -6.97 18.52 5.66
C LEU A 191 -6.49 19.62 6.61
N ALA A 192 -6.79 20.89 6.31
CA ALA A 192 -6.39 22.04 7.11
C ALA A 192 -7.04 22.06 8.50
N SER A 193 -8.33 21.74 8.61
CA SER A 193 -9.06 21.72 9.88
C SER A 193 -8.55 20.62 10.82
N ASN A 194 -7.96 19.57 10.29
CA ASN A 194 -7.39 18.45 11.04
C ASN A 194 -5.86 18.56 11.23
N ALA A 195 -5.26 19.69 10.89
CA ALA A 195 -3.81 19.88 10.95
C ALA A 195 -3.21 19.71 12.36
N LYS A 196 -4.00 19.90 13.42
CA LYS A 196 -3.56 19.80 14.83
C LYS A 196 -4.10 18.58 15.57
N THR A 197 -5.02 17.84 14.98
CA THR A 197 -5.61 16.64 15.58
C THR A 197 -5.33 15.43 14.70
N PRO A 198 -5.32 14.20 15.25
CA PRO A 198 -5.32 13.01 14.40
C PRO A 198 -6.47 13.12 13.41
N VAL A 199 -6.15 13.18 12.12
CA VAL A 199 -7.15 13.26 11.07
C VAL A 199 -8.03 12.03 11.22
N ARG A 200 -9.31 12.22 11.51
CA ARG A 200 -10.25 11.10 11.49
C ARG A 200 -10.51 10.76 10.04
N ALA A 201 -10.26 9.53 9.68
CA ALA A 201 -10.60 9.04 8.37
C ALA A 201 -12.09 9.25 8.09
N LEU A 202 -12.37 9.45 6.84
CA LEU A 202 -13.65 9.20 6.25
C LEU A 202 -14.22 7.89 6.81
N ALA A 203 -15.47 7.91 7.25
CA ALA A 203 -16.13 6.75 7.87
C ALA A 203 -15.63 6.32 9.28
N GLY A 204 -15.02 7.24 10.06
CA GLY A 204 -14.81 7.02 11.51
C GLY A 204 -13.50 6.37 11.92
N THR A 205 -12.57 6.19 11.01
CA THR A 205 -11.24 5.63 11.29
C THR A 205 -10.19 6.73 11.56
N PRO A 206 -9.33 6.61 12.60
CA PRO A 206 -8.28 7.60 12.85
C PRO A 206 -7.23 7.57 11.74
N LEU A 207 -6.88 8.74 11.23
CA LEU A 207 -5.79 8.92 10.24
C LEU A 207 -4.39 9.03 10.89
N GLU A 208 -4.21 8.61 12.12
CA GLU A 208 -2.90 8.65 12.75
C GLU A 208 -1.92 7.74 12.01
N GLY A 209 -0.93 8.32 11.37
CA GLY A 209 -0.01 7.64 10.48
C GLY A 209 -0.63 7.21 9.14
N THR A 210 -1.59 7.97 8.63
CA THR A 210 -2.33 7.65 7.41
C THR A 210 -1.52 7.91 6.18
N ARG A 211 -1.78 7.06 5.20
CA ARG A 211 -1.33 7.23 3.83
C ARG A 211 -2.48 7.73 2.98
N ILE A 212 -2.19 8.69 2.13
CA ILE A 212 -3.12 9.20 1.12
C ILE A 212 -2.56 8.83 -0.24
N ARG A 213 -3.29 8.06 -1.04
CA ARG A 213 -3.01 7.89 -2.45
C ARG A 213 -3.84 8.93 -3.20
N TYR A 214 -3.16 9.99 -3.65
CA TYR A 214 -3.80 11.09 -4.36
C TYR A 214 -3.75 10.85 -5.87
N ILE A 215 -4.89 11.03 -6.52
CA ILE A 215 -5.07 10.95 -7.97
C ILE A 215 -5.49 12.34 -8.43
N GLY A 216 -4.60 13.06 -9.10
CA GLY A 216 -4.82 14.42 -9.55
C GLY A 216 -3.54 15.21 -9.71
N ASN A 217 -3.67 16.52 -9.93
CA ASN A 217 -2.56 17.37 -10.34
C ASN A 217 -2.25 18.53 -9.36
N ASP A 218 -2.89 18.58 -8.18
CA ASP A 218 -2.75 19.70 -7.24
C ASP A 218 -1.94 19.34 -5.98
N GLU A 219 -0.77 18.75 -6.18
CA GLU A 219 0.15 18.34 -5.11
C GLU A 219 0.49 19.50 -4.15
N LYS A 220 0.78 20.68 -4.71
CA LYS A 220 1.19 21.85 -3.93
C LYS A 220 0.13 22.28 -2.92
N SER A 221 -1.12 22.32 -3.33
CA SER A 221 -2.23 22.70 -2.44
C SER A 221 -2.51 21.66 -1.37
N ILE A 222 -2.32 20.38 -1.67
CA ILE A 222 -2.45 19.30 -0.69
C ILE A 222 -1.38 19.41 0.39
N TYR A 223 -0.11 19.61 0.03
CA TYR A 223 0.95 19.81 1.01
C TYR A 223 0.74 21.09 1.84
N SER A 224 0.30 22.17 1.20
CA SER A 224 -0.05 23.41 1.90
C SER A 224 -1.17 23.19 2.93
N ALA A 225 -2.23 22.49 2.56
CA ALA A 225 -3.35 22.18 3.44
C ALA A 225 -2.96 21.27 4.62
N LEU A 226 -2.01 20.36 4.41
CA LEU A 226 -1.47 19.50 5.47
C LEU A 226 -0.63 20.28 6.50
N GLY A 227 -0.15 21.49 6.17
CA GLY A 227 0.57 22.34 7.11
C GLY A 227 1.85 21.74 7.67
N GLY A 228 2.58 20.95 6.88
CA GLY A 228 3.86 20.35 7.27
C GLY A 228 3.74 19.12 8.18
N ARG A 229 2.60 18.45 8.23
CA ARG A 229 2.40 17.23 9.03
C ARG A 229 3.33 16.09 8.59
N PRO A 230 4.25 15.63 9.46
CA PRO A 230 5.17 14.54 9.13
C PRO A 230 4.53 13.14 9.25
N ASP A 231 3.37 13.04 9.90
CA ASP A 231 2.65 11.79 10.17
C ASP A 231 1.69 11.36 9.05
N VAL A 232 1.55 12.17 8.00
CA VAL A 232 0.74 11.88 6.82
C VAL A 232 1.66 11.72 5.60
N ALA A 233 1.63 10.55 4.98
CA ALA A 233 2.34 10.30 3.74
C ALA A 233 1.38 10.44 2.55
N VAL A 234 1.75 11.25 1.56
CA VAL A 234 0.96 11.41 0.34
C VAL A 234 1.74 10.86 -0.85
N TYR A 235 1.07 10.06 -1.67
CA TYR A 235 1.62 9.44 -2.88
C TYR A 235 0.94 10.07 -4.09
N PHE A 236 1.68 10.90 -4.82
CA PHE A 236 1.20 11.71 -5.96
C PHE A 236 1.58 11.14 -7.32
N ALA A 237 2.44 10.12 -7.38
CA ALA A 237 2.87 9.58 -8.66
C ALA A 237 1.67 9.32 -9.59
N PRO A 238 1.82 9.51 -10.90
CA PRO A 238 0.76 9.17 -11.86
C PRO A 238 0.28 7.74 -11.66
N VAL A 239 -1.01 7.50 -11.94
CA VAL A 239 -1.58 6.16 -11.82
C VAL A 239 -0.93 5.24 -12.86
N THR A 240 -0.44 4.08 -12.42
CA THR A 240 0.31 3.17 -13.25
C THR A 240 -0.33 1.77 -13.31
N GLU A 241 -0.06 1.07 -14.41
CA GLU A 241 -0.36 -0.36 -14.55
C GLU A 241 0.65 -1.24 -13.76
N ALA A 242 1.81 -0.69 -13.38
CA ALA A 242 2.84 -1.43 -12.67
C ALA A 242 2.39 -1.76 -11.24
N GLY A 243 1.95 -2.98 -10.99
CA GLY A 243 1.47 -3.43 -9.69
C GLY A 243 2.50 -3.28 -8.58
N ARG A 244 3.77 -3.50 -8.90
CA ARG A 244 4.88 -3.30 -7.95
C ARG A 244 4.95 -1.86 -7.41
N ILE A 245 4.50 -0.87 -8.18
CA ILE A 245 4.47 0.53 -7.77
C ILE A 245 3.13 0.91 -7.16
N GLU A 246 2.01 0.57 -7.83
CA GLU A 246 0.68 1.01 -7.40
C GLU A 246 0.21 0.35 -6.11
N MET A 247 0.71 -0.84 -5.77
CA MET A 247 0.38 -1.50 -4.50
C MET A 247 1.17 -0.97 -3.29
N LEU A 248 2.33 -0.33 -3.49
CA LEU A 248 3.20 0.11 -2.38
C LEU A 248 2.52 1.06 -1.37
N PRO A 249 1.69 2.03 -1.76
CA PRO A 249 0.96 2.85 -0.81
C PRO A 249 0.15 2.03 0.21
N PHE A 250 -0.37 0.88 -0.20
CA PHE A 250 -1.23 -0.02 0.59
C PHE A 250 -0.46 -1.01 1.46
N LEU A 251 0.87 -1.04 1.36
CA LEU A 251 1.73 -2.01 2.04
C LEU A 251 2.79 -1.32 2.89
N ARG A 252 3.00 -1.82 4.10
CA ARG A 252 4.11 -1.39 4.98
C ARG A 252 5.18 -2.45 5.00
N GLU A 253 6.41 -2.05 4.76
CA GLU A 253 7.58 -2.91 4.91
C GLU A 253 7.87 -3.18 6.38
N GLN A 254 8.05 -4.44 6.74
CA GLN A 254 8.44 -4.86 8.08
C GLN A 254 9.63 -5.81 8.00
N ALA A 255 10.71 -5.48 8.70
CA ALA A 255 11.88 -6.34 8.83
C ALA A 255 11.80 -7.12 10.14
N VAL A 256 11.93 -8.44 10.07
CA VAL A 256 11.91 -9.35 11.22
C VAL A 256 13.23 -10.09 11.29
N SER A 257 14.02 -9.82 12.32
CA SER A 257 15.30 -10.48 12.56
C SER A 257 15.19 -11.44 13.73
N ILE A 258 15.49 -12.71 13.48
CA ILE A 258 15.34 -13.79 14.46
C ILE A 258 16.67 -14.48 14.61
N THR A 259 17.23 -14.51 15.83
CA THR A 259 18.33 -15.41 16.15
C THR A 259 17.79 -16.83 16.26
N ALA A 260 18.20 -17.71 15.34
CA ALA A 260 17.72 -19.07 15.19
C ALA A 260 18.74 -20.10 15.71
N HIS A 261 19.48 -19.74 16.75
CA HIS A 261 20.43 -20.67 17.41
C HIS A 261 20.46 -20.47 18.93
N ARG A 262 20.94 -21.47 19.62
CA ARG A 262 21.33 -21.40 21.04
C ARG A 262 22.73 -21.95 21.17
N PHE A 263 23.64 -21.16 21.72
CA PHE A 263 25.06 -21.53 21.85
C PHE A 263 25.69 -22.03 20.54
N GLY A 264 25.32 -21.41 19.40
CA GLY A 264 25.82 -21.79 18.09
C GLY A 264 25.07 -22.94 17.40
N ASN A 265 24.18 -23.66 18.11
CA ASN A 265 23.39 -24.75 17.52
C ASN A 265 22.12 -24.21 16.83
N PRO A 266 22.02 -24.30 15.48
CA PRO A 266 20.82 -23.83 14.75
C PRO A 266 19.57 -24.61 15.15
N ASN A 267 18.42 -23.92 15.11
CA ASN A 267 17.11 -24.53 15.24
C ASN A 267 16.15 -24.01 14.17
N ARG A 268 15.12 -24.78 13.85
CA ARG A 268 14.13 -24.46 12.82
C ARG A 268 12.76 -24.03 13.38
N PHE A 269 12.67 -23.70 14.65
CA PHE A 269 11.37 -23.33 15.26
C PHE A 269 10.75 -22.11 14.60
N SER A 270 11.56 -21.13 14.19
CA SER A 270 11.09 -19.90 13.55
C SER A 270 10.50 -20.12 12.14
N GLU A 271 10.87 -21.20 11.44
CA GLU A 271 10.33 -21.53 10.11
C GLU A 271 8.83 -21.85 10.16
N ARG A 272 8.36 -22.36 11.29
CA ARG A 272 6.93 -22.67 11.51
C ARG A 272 6.09 -21.43 11.79
N VAL A 273 6.73 -20.32 12.16
CA VAL A 273 6.06 -19.10 12.62
C VAL A 273 5.95 -18.07 11.51
N ILE A 274 6.97 -17.98 10.68
CA ILE A 274 7.02 -17.06 9.54
C ILE A 274 7.77 -17.73 8.39
N SER A 275 7.04 -17.92 7.29
CA SER A 275 7.64 -18.47 6.07
C SER A 275 8.41 -17.39 5.30
N SER A 276 9.48 -17.79 4.62
CA SER A 276 10.24 -16.94 3.68
C SER A 276 10.74 -17.76 2.50
N ARG A 277 10.94 -17.12 1.38
CA ARG A 277 11.57 -17.66 0.16
C ARG A 277 12.96 -17.10 -0.05
#